data_ae86528197d757805aba6052a95b1aee
#
_entry.id   ae86528197d757805aba6052a95b1aee
#
_cell.length_a   1.000
_cell.length_b   1.000
_cell.length_c   1.000
_cell.angle_alpha   90.00
_cell.angle_beta   90.00
_cell.angle_gamma   90.00
#
_symmetry.space_group_name_H-M   'P 1'
#
loop_
_entity.id
_entity.type
_entity.pdbx_description
1 polymer ?
#
loop_
_entity_poly.entity_id
_entity_poly.type
_entity_poly.pdbx_seq_one_letter_code
_entity_poly.pdbx_strand_id
1 'polypeptide(L)'
;MRKVVLILPVVPLLSSAGAKVYSPRVVSPQNADAYSLKTFGQFRRWRDLTRDERAYEVYKYLADTHTGLFHMNEVLEGNDILSEYTTVRDPIKIINVYGYAYCAILGPVMAGICEGIGIGPSRTLTLPDWSHVAAETFYDGTWHYLDIDVRAVFRRPDGTLASMDDARRDPSLWKRPPGPLFFPNDALERTREIYVNTPVHHYHDFFSTGHTMDFVLRQGETFTRWWKPQGGRWHHADVYNQQDWLRKLIEEEPRGPKPNHRDFTVHNYGNGRLVYDPNLRKGSTDFEDGAYDFENVQLGDSGLTLVKPGSGYAIFEVRTPYIIVPVVGDLGTTDDDHDASVVEMDAVGATVFLSLDNGMRWQEVKAVSSPARLDLTQYVSGTYGYLLRIALEGQPGEAVLRSLKITTWVQVAPASLPSLRKGSNRMEPRSGDHYGLQTRVVEIRPKLNNPDEFFRHLWRPPTDYDPARKTERVRGEFVVKVEAPPKTRIAWFSAGGSFRTHLHAAASRTRNSIGYAVEEPKNFRVIYQADVPPDTEHWHYNADCEVKLETPAKALYIRYVGDPAVNNVRIYAHCLDENPPRPTRVNITHTWLEDGIPRRATFCLQEPTSYEIVAGSEPEDVSVEISVPSDDGK
;
A
#
# COMPACT_ATOMS: atom_id res chain seq x y z
N MET A 1 -44.44 5.20 26.38
CA MET A 1 -43.39 4.94 27.39
C MET A 1 -42.04 4.82 26.64
N ARG A 2 -41.24 5.87 26.70
CA ARG A 2 -39.90 5.88 26.13
C ARG A 2 -38.93 5.25 27.14
N LYS A 3 -38.27 4.13 26.76
CA LYS A 3 -37.20 3.57 27.58
C LYS A 3 -35.96 4.43 27.41
N VAL A 4 -35.57 5.11 28.47
CA VAL A 4 -34.26 5.79 28.58
C VAL A 4 -33.23 4.70 28.91
N VAL A 5 -32.30 4.46 27.99
CA VAL A 5 -31.13 3.62 28.27
C VAL A 5 -30.07 4.52 28.87
N LEU A 6 -29.83 4.37 30.16
CA LEU A 6 -28.71 5.00 30.86
C LEU A 6 -27.42 4.27 30.43
N ILE A 7 -26.58 4.92 29.63
CA ILE A 7 -25.21 4.48 29.39
C ILE A 7 -24.36 5.03 30.52
N LEU A 8 -23.99 4.17 31.46
CA LEU A 8 -22.98 4.50 32.47
C LEU A 8 -21.61 4.60 31.79
N PRO A 9 -20.81 5.64 32.07
CA PRO A 9 -19.44 5.71 31.58
C PRO A 9 -18.61 4.61 32.25
N VAL A 10 -18.06 3.71 31.43
CA VAL A 10 -17.02 2.78 31.88
C VAL A 10 -15.78 3.62 32.14
N VAL A 11 -15.41 3.80 33.39
CA VAL A 11 -14.11 4.37 33.78
C VAL A 11 -13.06 3.33 33.44
N PRO A 12 -12.11 3.59 32.51
CA PRO A 12 -11.06 2.64 32.24
C PRO A 12 -10.13 2.55 33.45
N LEU A 13 -9.92 1.34 33.93
CA LEU A 13 -8.83 1.01 34.83
C LEU A 13 -7.52 1.40 34.14
N LEU A 14 -6.69 2.20 34.80
CA LEU A 14 -5.36 2.60 34.38
C LEU A 14 -4.47 1.36 34.21
N SER A 15 -4.48 0.72 33.04
CA SER A 15 -3.46 -0.19 32.60
C SER A 15 -2.40 0.61 31.86
N SER A 16 -1.13 0.20 31.96
CA SER A 16 0.02 0.81 31.31
C SER A 16 -0.04 0.59 29.79
N ALA A 17 -0.96 1.24 29.12
CA ALA A 17 -1.10 1.19 27.66
C ALA A 17 -0.17 2.22 27.01
N GLY A 18 0.49 1.83 25.92
CA GLY A 18 1.47 2.65 25.23
C GLY A 18 0.85 3.84 24.49
N ALA A 19 1.62 4.91 24.35
CA ALA A 19 1.24 6.08 23.57
C ALA A 19 1.52 5.85 22.09
N LYS A 20 0.51 5.46 21.32
CA LYS A 20 0.59 5.17 19.87
C LYS A 20 -0.59 5.78 19.15
N VAL A 21 -0.38 6.12 17.88
CA VAL A 21 -1.45 6.57 16.98
C VAL A 21 -1.48 5.66 15.76
N TYR A 22 -2.64 5.08 15.49
CA TYR A 22 -2.83 4.12 14.42
C TYR A 22 -3.37 4.80 13.17
N SER A 23 -2.73 4.58 12.05
CA SER A 23 -3.09 5.11 10.73
C SER A 23 -3.42 6.61 10.75
N PRO A 24 -2.56 7.45 11.40
CA PRO A 24 -2.80 8.88 11.48
C PRO A 24 -2.71 9.52 10.10
N ARG A 25 -3.74 10.27 9.74
CA ARG A 25 -3.83 10.95 8.45
C ARG A 25 -4.58 12.25 8.56
N VAL A 26 -4.37 13.11 7.60
CA VAL A 26 -5.10 14.38 7.44
C VAL A 26 -5.87 14.33 6.14
N VAL A 27 -7.14 14.66 6.19
CA VAL A 27 -8.02 14.76 5.02
C VAL A 27 -8.36 16.22 4.78
N SER A 28 -8.25 16.66 3.53
CA SER A 28 -8.66 17.99 3.09
C SER A 28 -9.99 17.93 2.32
N PRO A 29 -10.68 19.06 2.14
CA PRO A 29 -11.86 19.10 1.27
C PRO A 29 -11.56 18.85 -0.21
N GLN A 30 -10.28 18.87 -0.60
CA GLN A 30 -9.81 18.69 -1.98
C GLN A 30 -9.55 17.23 -2.31
N ASN A 31 -9.13 16.42 -1.33
CA ASN A 31 -8.66 15.06 -1.53
C ASN A 31 -9.57 14.04 -0.84
N ALA A 32 -9.87 12.95 -1.53
CA ALA A 32 -10.54 11.80 -0.94
C ALA A 32 -9.64 11.15 0.12
N ASP A 33 -10.26 10.57 1.16
CA ASP A 33 -9.53 9.76 2.15
C ASP A 33 -9.14 8.42 1.52
N ALA A 34 -7.94 8.36 0.96
CA ALA A 34 -7.41 7.21 0.25
C ALA A 34 -6.83 6.13 1.19
N TYR A 35 -7.26 6.06 2.45
CA TYR A 35 -6.86 5.00 3.38
C TYR A 35 -7.29 3.61 2.88
N SER A 36 -8.51 3.50 2.36
CA SER A 36 -9.06 2.29 1.74
C SER A 36 -10.10 2.69 0.69
N LEU A 37 -10.54 1.77 -0.19
CA LEU A 37 -11.62 2.07 -1.13
C LEU A 37 -12.93 2.41 -0.43
N LYS A 38 -13.18 1.87 0.78
CA LYS A 38 -14.36 2.24 1.58
C LYS A 38 -14.35 3.71 1.97
N THR A 39 -13.21 4.21 2.51
CA THR A 39 -13.08 5.63 2.88
C THR A 39 -13.01 6.53 1.67
N PHE A 40 -12.32 6.09 0.60
CA PHE A 40 -12.25 6.79 -0.67
C PHE A 40 -13.63 7.04 -1.29
N GLY A 41 -14.47 6.01 -1.31
CA GLY A 41 -15.85 6.10 -1.82
C GLY A 41 -16.77 7.02 -1.01
N GLN A 42 -16.39 7.39 0.22
CA GLN A 42 -17.13 8.31 1.09
C GLN A 42 -16.80 9.79 0.84
N PHE A 43 -15.99 10.10 -0.16
CA PHE A 43 -15.62 11.48 -0.46
C PHE A 43 -16.86 12.37 -0.61
N ARG A 44 -16.89 13.48 0.15
CA ARG A 44 -18.07 14.32 0.27
C ARG A 44 -18.62 14.82 -1.06
N ARG A 45 -17.72 15.10 -2.04
CA ARG A 45 -18.12 15.60 -3.36
C ARG A 45 -18.92 14.59 -4.19
N TRP A 46 -18.86 13.29 -3.84
CA TRP A 46 -19.53 12.22 -4.60
C TRP A 46 -20.82 11.72 -3.96
N ARG A 47 -21.16 12.24 -2.76
CA ARG A 47 -22.20 11.64 -1.90
C ARG A 47 -23.59 11.72 -2.50
N ASP A 48 -23.93 12.87 -3.09
CA ASP A 48 -25.29 13.16 -3.56
C ASP A 48 -25.42 13.08 -5.12
N LEU A 49 -24.43 12.50 -5.77
CA LEU A 49 -24.40 12.32 -7.22
C LEU A 49 -25.13 11.04 -7.63
N THR A 50 -25.73 11.09 -8.83
CA THR A 50 -26.20 9.87 -9.52
C THR A 50 -25.03 8.94 -9.78
N ARG A 51 -25.28 7.68 -10.14
CA ARG A 51 -24.21 6.72 -10.48
C ARG A 51 -23.36 7.19 -11.65
N ASP A 52 -23.98 7.74 -12.68
CA ASP A 52 -23.30 8.26 -13.87
C ASP A 52 -22.41 9.46 -13.54
N GLU A 53 -22.95 10.44 -12.83
CA GLU A 53 -22.18 11.59 -12.34
C GLU A 53 -21.03 11.16 -11.42
N ARG A 54 -21.28 10.22 -10.52
CA ARG A 54 -20.28 9.71 -9.60
C ARG A 54 -19.15 8.98 -10.35
N ALA A 55 -19.47 8.12 -11.30
CA ALA A 55 -18.48 7.45 -12.13
C ALA A 55 -17.60 8.46 -12.89
N TYR A 56 -18.22 9.49 -13.45
CA TYR A 56 -17.50 10.55 -14.17
C TYR A 56 -16.64 11.43 -13.25
N GLU A 57 -17.14 11.80 -12.08
CA GLU A 57 -16.37 12.62 -11.13
C GLU A 57 -15.20 11.83 -10.49
N VAL A 58 -15.34 10.52 -10.27
CA VAL A 58 -14.25 9.64 -9.87
C VAL A 58 -13.20 9.54 -10.98
N TYR A 59 -13.64 9.31 -12.21
CA TYR A 59 -12.76 9.33 -13.38
C TYR A 59 -11.99 10.66 -13.48
N LYS A 60 -12.68 11.80 -13.40
CA LYS A 60 -12.03 13.12 -13.43
C LYS A 60 -10.99 13.30 -12.32
N TYR A 61 -11.32 12.89 -11.11
CA TYR A 61 -10.42 12.98 -9.97
C TYR A 61 -9.12 12.20 -10.23
N LEU A 62 -9.22 11.01 -10.80
CA LEU A 62 -8.07 10.15 -11.10
C LEU A 62 -7.33 10.57 -12.38
N ALA A 63 -8.00 11.23 -13.32
CA ALA A 63 -7.41 11.71 -14.56
C ALA A 63 -6.86 13.15 -14.47
N ASP A 64 -7.08 13.85 -13.36
CA ASP A 64 -6.59 15.23 -13.17
C ASP A 64 -5.06 15.27 -13.18
N THR A 65 -4.47 16.14 -13.98
CA THR A 65 -3.01 16.27 -14.15
C THR A 65 -2.27 16.74 -12.91
N HIS A 66 -2.96 17.42 -12.00
CA HIS A 66 -2.34 17.96 -10.78
C HIS A 66 -2.45 17.01 -9.59
N THR A 67 -3.52 16.24 -9.52
CA THR A 67 -3.83 15.38 -8.37
C THR A 67 -4.07 13.91 -8.76
N GLY A 68 -4.22 13.64 -10.06
CA GLY A 68 -4.57 12.31 -10.58
C GLY A 68 -3.38 11.40 -10.83
N LEU A 69 -3.70 10.26 -11.42
CA LEU A 69 -2.72 9.27 -11.82
C LEU A 69 -2.08 9.68 -13.16
N PHE A 70 -0.80 9.41 -13.28
CA PHE A 70 -0.01 9.83 -14.42
C PHE A 70 0.32 8.64 -15.32
N HIS A 71 0.11 8.79 -16.62
CA HIS A 71 0.63 7.84 -17.61
C HIS A 71 2.15 8.00 -17.73
N MET A 72 2.86 6.90 -17.66
CA MET A 72 4.31 6.84 -17.77
C MET A 72 4.73 6.17 -19.10
N ASN A 73 5.97 6.31 -19.49
CA ASN A 73 6.50 5.65 -20.67
C ASN A 73 6.57 4.12 -20.46
N GLU A 74 5.94 3.35 -21.32
CA GLU A 74 5.78 1.89 -21.23
C GLU A 74 7.08 1.13 -21.01
N VAL A 75 8.21 1.67 -21.45
CA VAL A 75 9.53 1.02 -21.36
C VAL A 75 10.01 0.90 -19.91
N LEU A 76 9.68 1.86 -19.06
CA LEU A 76 10.12 1.84 -17.65
C LEU A 76 9.02 1.41 -16.68
N GLU A 77 7.80 1.82 -16.95
CA GLU A 77 6.65 1.63 -16.07
C GLU A 77 6.35 0.20 -15.72
N GLY A 78 6.31 -0.66 -16.72
CA GLY A 78 5.95 -2.05 -16.55
C GLY A 78 6.91 -2.79 -15.61
N ASN A 79 8.15 -2.35 -15.57
CA ASN A 79 9.18 -3.01 -14.79
C ASN A 79 9.21 -2.57 -13.33
N ASP A 80 9.02 -1.28 -13.06
CA ASP A 80 8.99 -0.79 -11.69
C ASP A 80 7.83 -1.37 -10.89
N ILE A 81 6.66 -1.42 -11.50
CA ILE A 81 5.47 -1.96 -10.85
C ILE A 81 5.53 -3.49 -10.73
N LEU A 82 6.21 -4.16 -11.67
CA LEU A 82 6.45 -5.61 -11.60
C LEU A 82 7.48 -6.00 -10.54
N SER A 83 8.31 -5.07 -10.06
CA SER A 83 9.35 -5.34 -9.07
C SER A 83 8.82 -5.72 -7.68
N GLU A 84 7.54 -5.52 -7.41
CA GLU A 84 6.88 -6.07 -6.23
C GLU A 84 6.60 -7.58 -6.34
N TYR A 85 7.30 -8.31 -7.19
CA TYR A 85 7.12 -9.74 -7.45
C TYR A 85 5.92 -10.07 -8.34
N THR A 86 4.88 -9.29 -8.33
CA THR A 86 3.73 -9.41 -9.23
C THR A 86 3.30 -8.05 -9.75
N THR A 87 2.53 -8.03 -10.84
CA THR A 87 1.92 -6.79 -11.34
C THR A 87 1.04 -6.15 -10.27
N VAL A 88 1.36 -4.93 -9.90
CA VAL A 88 0.58 -4.18 -8.91
C VAL A 88 -0.69 -3.65 -9.54
N ARG A 89 -1.82 -4.25 -9.19
CA ARG A 89 -3.16 -3.83 -9.60
C ARG A 89 -4.04 -3.45 -8.42
N ASP A 90 -3.42 -3.20 -7.28
CA ASP A 90 -4.10 -2.74 -6.07
C ASP A 90 -4.35 -1.24 -6.17
N PRO A 91 -5.62 -0.78 -6.22
CA PRO A 91 -5.94 0.63 -6.38
C PRO A 91 -5.36 1.53 -5.30
N ILE A 92 -5.34 1.05 -4.04
CA ILE A 92 -4.83 1.83 -2.91
C ILE A 92 -3.32 2.04 -3.02
N LYS A 93 -2.56 1.04 -3.48
CA LYS A 93 -1.13 1.21 -3.75
C LYS A 93 -0.89 2.22 -4.88
N ILE A 94 -1.64 2.12 -5.98
CA ILE A 94 -1.46 3.04 -7.11
C ILE A 94 -1.78 4.48 -6.71
N ILE A 95 -2.85 4.71 -5.95
CA ILE A 95 -3.23 6.07 -5.52
C ILE A 95 -2.26 6.67 -4.50
N ASN A 96 -1.73 5.85 -3.58
CA ASN A 96 -0.96 6.37 -2.44
C ASN A 96 0.55 6.24 -2.60
N VAL A 97 1.03 5.20 -3.31
CA VAL A 97 2.47 4.87 -3.33
C VAL A 97 3.08 5.26 -4.66
N TYR A 98 2.46 4.87 -5.78
CA TYR A 98 3.05 5.07 -7.10
C TYR A 98 2.65 6.41 -7.74
N GLY A 99 1.35 6.70 -7.85
CA GLY A 99 0.85 7.91 -8.52
C GLY A 99 0.96 7.85 -10.05
N TYR A 100 1.44 6.72 -10.60
CA TYR A 100 1.66 6.51 -12.03
C TYR A 100 1.50 5.05 -12.41
N ALA A 101 1.12 4.79 -13.63
CA ALA A 101 1.16 3.48 -14.27
C ALA A 101 0.86 3.60 -15.78
N TYR A 102 0.81 2.48 -16.48
CA TYR A 102 0.43 2.37 -17.89
C TYR A 102 -0.91 1.65 -18.04
N CYS A 103 -1.46 1.59 -19.25
CA CYS A 103 -2.82 1.12 -19.53
C CYS A 103 -3.16 -0.24 -18.90
N ALA A 104 -2.26 -1.23 -18.96
CA ALA A 104 -2.50 -2.57 -18.40
C ALA A 104 -2.61 -2.60 -16.85
N ILE A 105 -2.35 -1.48 -16.20
CA ILE A 105 -2.53 -1.29 -14.76
C ILE A 105 -3.64 -0.29 -14.47
N LEU A 106 -3.66 0.86 -15.16
CA LEU A 106 -4.65 1.91 -14.94
C LEU A 106 -6.07 1.47 -15.29
N GLY A 107 -6.26 0.67 -16.35
CA GLY A 107 -7.56 0.06 -16.66
C GLY A 107 -8.09 -0.82 -15.53
N PRO A 108 -7.35 -1.86 -15.09
CA PRO A 108 -7.70 -2.66 -13.91
C PRO A 108 -7.93 -1.83 -12.64
N VAL A 109 -7.09 -0.83 -12.36
CA VAL A 109 -7.24 0.06 -11.20
C VAL A 109 -8.56 0.81 -11.24
N MET A 110 -8.93 1.40 -12.38
CA MET A 110 -10.21 2.10 -12.54
C MET A 110 -11.40 1.16 -12.33
N ALA A 111 -11.35 -0.05 -12.90
CA ALA A 111 -12.38 -1.08 -12.70
C ALA A 111 -12.51 -1.45 -11.21
N GLY A 112 -11.39 -1.69 -10.54
CA GLY A 112 -11.34 -2.03 -9.12
C GLY A 112 -11.89 -0.91 -8.22
N ILE A 113 -11.59 0.35 -8.55
CA ILE A 113 -12.14 1.50 -7.82
C ILE A 113 -13.66 1.56 -7.99
N CYS A 114 -14.17 1.50 -9.24
CA CYS A 114 -15.61 1.56 -9.48
C CYS A 114 -16.39 0.47 -8.75
N GLU A 115 -15.88 -0.75 -8.75
CA GLU A 115 -16.49 -1.86 -8.03
C GLU A 115 -16.35 -1.70 -6.51
N GLY A 116 -15.14 -1.39 -6.02
CA GLY A 116 -14.84 -1.26 -4.59
C GLY A 116 -15.57 -0.13 -3.87
N ILE A 117 -15.92 0.95 -4.59
CA ILE A 117 -16.74 2.05 -4.03
C ILE A 117 -18.24 1.90 -4.32
N GLY A 118 -18.65 0.80 -4.93
CA GLY A 118 -20.04 0.45 -5.14
C GLY A 118 -20.76 1.23 -6.27
N ILE A 119 -20.04 1.64 -7.33
CA ILE A 119 -20.70 2.18 -8.54
C ILE A 119 -21.42 1.04 -9.26
N GLY A 120 -20.74 -0.08 -9.48
CA GLY A 120 -21.34 -1.28 -10.07
C GLY A 120 -20.30 -2.35 -10.39
N PRO A 121 -20.73 -3.55 -10.79
CA PRO A 121 -19.83 -4.57 -11.31
C PRO A 121 -18.99 -4.00 -12.45
N SER A 122 -17.70 -4.34 -12.46
CA SER A 122 -16.74 -3.76 -13.40
C SER A 122 -16.01 -4.83 -14.19
N ARG A 123 -15.41 -4.44 -15.30
CA ARG A 123 -14.54 -5.29 -16.12
C ARG A 123 -13.45 -4.46 -16.76
N THR A 124 -12.34 -5.09 -17.09
CA THR A 124 -11.36 -4.52 -18.00
C THR A 124 -11.67 -4.93 -19.43
N LEU A 125 -11.38 -4.08 -20.37
CA LEU A 125 -11.39 -4.39 -21.79
C LEU A 125 -9.99 -4.25 -22.36
N THR A 126 -9.63 -5.18 -23.22
CA THR A 126 -8.33 -5.22 -23.88
C THR A 126 -8.52 -5.38 -25.37
N LEU A 127 -7.80 -4.60 -26.16
CA LEU A 127 -7.68 -4.81 -27.60
C LEU A 127 -6.79 -6.02 -27.87
N PRO A 128 -7.12 -6.91 -28.81
CA PRO A 128 -6.38 -8.14 -29.06
C PRO A 128 -4.92 -7.93 -29.39
N ASP A 129 -4.59 -6.83 -30.01
CA ASP A 129 -3.22 -6.47 -30.38
C ASP A 129 -2.42 -5.96 -29.18
N TRP A 130 -3.04 -6.01 -27.97
CA TRP A 130 -2.44 -5.50 -26.72
C TRP A 130 -2.06 -4.03 -26.78
N SER A 131 -2.66 -3.31 -27.71
CA SER A 131 -2.33 -1.90 -27.91
C SER A 131 -2.89 -1.02 -26.80
N HIS A 132 -3.92 -1.48 -26.07
CA HIS A 132 -4.51 -0.72 -24.97
C HIS A 132 -5.42 -1.53 -24.05
N VAL A 133 -5.51 -1.09 -22.79
CA VAL A 133 -6.39 -1.64 -21.74
C VAL A 133 -7.15 -0.50 -21.05
N ALA A 134 -8.46 -0.64 -20.92
CA ALA A 134 -9.31 0.33 -20.23
C ALA A 134 -10.33 -0.36 -19.31
N ALA A 135 -11.19 0.41 -18.65
CA ALA A 135 -12.23 -0.09 -17.76
C ALA A 135 -13.63 0.14 -18.32
N GLU A 136 -14.53 -0.75 -17.94
CA GLU A 136 -15.98 -0.50 -18.01
C GLU A 136 -16.66 -0.89 -16.69
N THR A 137 -17.66 -0.12 -16.29
CA THR A 137 -18.50 -0.42 -15.13
C THR A 137 -19.97 -0.51 -15.53
N PHE A 138 -20.73 -1.42 -14.91
CA PHE A 138 -22.12 -1.70 -15.25
C PHE A 138 -23.06 -1.06 -14.23
N TYR A 139 -23.92 -0.17 -14.71
CA TYR A 139 -25.04 0.39 -13.92
C TYR A 139 -26.17 0.82 -14.87
N ASP A 140 -27.36 0.99 -14.33
CA ASP A 140 -28.56 1.41 -15.04
C ASP A 140 -28.84 0.60 -16.35
N GLY A 141 -28.49 -0.70 -16.30
CA GLY A 141 -28.77 -1.66 -17.38
C GLY A 141 -27.77 -1.70 -18.53
N THR A 142 -26.66 -0.96 -18.45
CA THR A 142 -25.65 -0.91 -19.51
C THR A 142 -24.24 -0.74 -19.00
N TRP A 143 -23.23 -0.97 -19.85
CA TRP A 143 -21.83 -0.70 -19.58
C TRP A 143 -21.47 0.75 -19.87
N HIS A 144 -20.45 1.26 -19.15
CA HIS A 144 -19.95 2.63 -19.27
C HIS A 144 -18.42 2.62 -19.29
N TYR A 145 -17.84 3.17 -20.35
CA TYR A 145 -16.40 3.20 -20.59
C TYR A 145 -15.72 4.33 -19.81
N LEU A 146 -14.63 3.97 -19.14
CA LEU A 146 -13.83 4.87 -18.32
C LEU A 146 -12.33 4.56 -18.52
N ASP A 147 -11.60 5.50 -19.08
CA ASP A 147 -10.18 5.33 -19.39
C ASP A 147 -9.37 6.47 -18.80
N ILE A 148 -8.74 6.19 -17.66
CA ILE A 148 -7.88 7.17 -16.97
C ILE A 148 -6.49 7.27 -17.57
N ASP A 149 -6.06 6.29 -18.37
CA ASP A 149 -4.75 6.27 -19.01
C ASP A 149 -4.68 7.29 -20.16
N VAL A 150 -5.53 7.15 -21.15
CA VAL A 150 -5.62 8.11 -22.26
C VAL A 150 -6.60 9.27 -21.99
N ARG A 151 -7.15 9.33 -20.79
CA ARG A 151 -8.11 10.35 -20.35
C ARG A 151 -9.31 10.47 -21.26
N ALA A 152 -9.97 9.34 -21.53
CA ALA A 152 -11.09 9.25 -22.42
C ALA A 152 -12.36 8.74 -21.75
N VAL A 153 -13.47 9.35 -22.08
CA VAL A 153 -14.83 8.85 -21.89
C VAL A 153 -15.67 9.17 -23.12
N PHE A 154 -16.69 8.38 -23.37
CA PHE A 154 -17.66 8.65 -24.43
C PHE A 154 -18.98 9.08 -23.80
N ARG A 155 -19.68 10.03 -24.43
CA ARG A 155 -20.98 10.50 -23.96
C ARG A 155 -22.06 10.33 -25.03
N ARG A 156 -23.19 9.77 -24.61
CA ARG A 156 -24.41 9.71 -25.40
C ARG A 156 -24.99 11.12 -25.63
N PRO A 157 -25.92 11.29 -26.58
CA PRO A 157 -26.59 12.58 -26.82
C PRO A 157 -27.30 13.17 -25.60
N ASP A 158 -27.77 12.32 -24.68
CA ASP A 158 -28.44 12.72 -23.45
C ASP A 158 -27.44 13.15 -22.34
N GLY A 159 -26.14 13.06 -22.62
CA GLY A 159 -25.06 13.44 -21.70
C GLY A 159 -24.55 12.31 -20.81
N THR A 160 -25.19 11.15 -20.77
CA THR A 160 -24.74 9.98 -20.00
C THR A 160 -23.48 9.34 -20.59
N LEU A 161 -22.72 8.65 -19.77
CA LEU A 161 -21.55 7.91 -20.23
C LEU A 161 -21.96 6.75 -21.14
N ALA A 162 -21.21 6.54 -22.21
CA ALA A 162 -21.44 5.48 -23.19
C ALA A 162 -20.45 4.33 -22.97
N SER A 163 -20.81 3.14 -23.45
CA SER A 163 -19.92 1.98 -23.49
C SER A 163 -18.97 2.04 -24.70
N MET A 164 -17.95 1.18 -24.71
CA MET A 164 -17.12 0.96 -25.89
C MET A 164 -17.96 0.43 -27.06
N ASP A 165 -18.94 -0.43 -26.79
CA ASP A 165 -19.86 -0.94 -27.82
C ASP A 165 -20.71 0.17 -28.44
N ASP A 166 -21.16 1.15 -27.64
CA ASP A 166 -21.84 2.33 -28.20
C ASP A 166 -20.91 3.16 -29.08
N ALA A 167 -19.68 3.39 -28.62
CA ALA A 167 -18.69 4.15 -29.38
C ALA A 167 -18.29 3.45 -30.70
N ARG A 168 -18.32 2.11 -30.72
CA ARG A 168 -18.10 1.33 -31.95
C ARG A 168 -19.26 1.44 -32.94
N ARG A 169 -20.50 1.48 -32.45
CA ARG A 169 -21.71 1.59 -33.31
C ARG A 169 -21.90 3.01 -33.80
N ASP A 170 -21.56 4.02 -33.00
CA ASP A 170 -21.72 5.43 -33.35
C ASP A 170 -20.37 6.17 -33.31
N PRO A 171 -19.68 6.25 -34.47
CA PRO A 171 -18.38 6.96 -34.55
C PRO A 171 -18.47 8.46 -34.18
N SER A 172 -19.68 9.07 -34.14
CA SER A 172 -19.81 10.46 -33.73
C SER A 172 -19.43 10.70 -32.25
N LEU A 173 -19.50 9.66 -31.43
CA LEU A 173 -19.13 9.75 -30.01
C LEU A 173 -17.63 10.03 -29.80
N TRP A 174 -16.80 9.65 -30.76
CA TRP A 174 -15.35 9.92 -30.74
C TRP A 174 -15.01 11.41 -30.93
N LYS A 175 -15.91 12.18 -31.47
CA LYS A 175 -15.71 13.61 -31.77
C LYS A 175 -16.25 14.53 -30.69
N ARG A 176 -16.86 13.98 -29.63
CA ARG A 176 -17.46 14.78 -28.55
C ARG A 176 -16.47 14.94 -27.40
N PRO A 177 -16.22 16.16 -26.91
CA PRO A 177 -15.44 16.37 -25.71
C PRO A 177 -16.14 15.79 -24.47
N PRO A 178 -15.38 15.32 -23.46
CA PRO A 178 -13.93 15.18 -23.46
C PRO A 178 -13.52 13.92 -24.21
N GLY A 179 -12.93 14.07 -25.37
CA GLY A 179 -12.29 12.95 -26.08
C GLY A 179 -10.92 12.63 -25.48
N PRO A 180 -10.22 11.60 -25.99
CA PRO A 180 -8.87 11.26 -25.56
C PRO A 180 -7.95 12.46 -25.68
N LEU A 181 -7.29 12.79 -24.58
CA LEU A 181 -6.44 13.99 -24.48
C LEU A 181 -4.96 13.72 -24.76
N PHE A 182 -4.57 12.44 -24.76
CA PHE A 182 -3.16 12.04 -24.86
C PHE A 182 -2.64 11.87 -26.28
N PHE A 183 -3.52 11.61 -27.25
CA PHE A 183 -3.09 11.38 -28.61
C PHE A 183 -3.16 12.66 -29.45
N PRO A 184 -2.14 12.93 -30.28
CA PRO A 184 -2.25 13.90 -31.37
C PRO A 184 -3.46 13.57 -32.26
N ASN A 185 -4.05 14.56 -32.92
CA ASN A 185 -5.28 14.39 -33.71
C ASN A 185 -5.19 13.28 -34.79
N ASP A 186 -4.02 13.06 -35.36
CA ASP A 186 -3.75 11.99 -36.31
C ASP A 186 -3.71 10.60 -35.65
N ALA A 187 -3.19 10.49 -34.43
CA ALA A 187 -3.20 9.26 -33.65
C ALA A 187 -4.62 8.90 -33.17
N LEU A 188 -5.49 9.90 -32.96
CA LEU A 188 -6.90 9.66 -32.57
C LEU A 188 -7.67 8.89 -33.64
N GLU A 189 -7.54 9.27 -34.93
CA GLU A 189 -8.23 8.57 -36.03
C GLU A 189 -7.71 7.13 -36.15
N ARG A 190 -6.39 6.91 -36.01
CA ARG A 190 -5.81 5.56 -36.02
C ARG A 190 -6.29 4.73 -34.83
N THR A 191 -6.32 5.31 -33.63
CA THR A 191 -6.84 4.66 -32.43
C THR A 191 -8.31 4.28 -32.61
N ARG A 192 -9.13 5.18 -33.14
CA ARG A 192 -10.52 4.90 -33.46
C ARG A 192 -10.67 3.73 -34.43
N GLU A 193 -9.88 3.68 -35.50
CA GLU A 193 -9.91 2.58 -36.47
C GLU A 193 -9.62 1.24 -35.81
N ILE A 194 -8.61 1.18 -34.94
CA ILE A 194 -8.29 -0.01 -34.16
C ILE A 194 -9.49 -0.43 -33.32
N TYR A 195 -10.04 0.48 -32.48
CA TYR A 195 -11.14 0.17 -31.60
C TYR A 195 -12.42 -0.27 -32.32
N VAL A 196 -12.72 0.33 -33.48
CA VAL A 196 -13.94 0.01 -34.27
C VAL A 196 -13.81 -1.33 -34.98
N ASN A 197 -12.62 -1.65 -35.48
CA ASN A 197 -12.42 -2.79 -36.36
C ASN A 197 -11.86 -4.04 -35.68
N THR A 198 -11.36 -3.91 -34.44
CA THR A 198 -10.73 -5.00 -33.70
C THR A 198 -11.68 -5.57 -32.66
N PRO A 199 -11.79 -6.90 -32.48
CA PRO A 199 -12.55 -7.50 -31.38
C PRO A 199 -12.01 -7.01 -30.02
N VAL A 200 -12.92 -6.79 -29.07
CA VAL A 200 -12.55 -6.40 -27.70
C VAL A 200 -12.72 -7.60 -26.78
N HIS A 201 -11.70 -7.90 -25.99
CA HIS A 201 -11.78 -8.92 -24.95
C HIS A 201 -12.06 -8.27 -23.59
N HIS A 202 -12.86 -8.94 -22.78
CA HIS A 202 -13.22 -8.49 -21.44
C HIS A 202 -12.66 -9.43 -20.39
N TYR A 203 -12.13 -8.85 -19.29
CA TYR A 203 -11.49 -9.60 -18.22
C TYR A 203 -11.94 -9.08 -16.84
N HIS A 204 -11.80 -9.93 -15.84
CA HIS A 204 -11.88 -9.55 -14.44
C HIS A 204 -10.49 -9.74 -13.80
N ASP A 205 -9.57 -8.86 -14.11
CA ASP A 205 -8.15 -8.94 -13.72
C ASP A 205 -7.72 -7.81 -12.79
N PHE A 206 -8.66 -7.25 -12.06
CA PHE A 206 -8.46 -6.18 -11.08
C PHE A 206 -8.77 -6.65 -9.66
N PHE A 207 -8.30 -5.88 -8.68
CA PHE A 207 -8.62 -6.04 -7.28
C PHE A 207 -9.48 -4.86 -6.80
N SER A 208 -10.48 -5.14 -5.97
CA SER A 208 -11.40 -4.16 -5.40
C SER A 208 -11.23 -3.96 -3.88
N THR A 209 -10.34 -4.73 -3.25
CA THR A 209 -9.94 -4.59 -1.84
C THR A 209 -8.46 -4.97 -1.68
N GLY A 210 -7.96 -5.06 -0.46
CA GLY A 210 -6.63 -5.59 -0.13
C GLY A 210 -5.78 -4.61 0.64
N HIS A 211 -4.82 -3.96 0.01
CA HIS A 211 -3.93 -3.02 0.68
C HIS A 211 -4.68 -1.87 1.34
N THR A 212 -4.25 -1.50 2.54
CA THR A 212 -4.74 -0.34 3.29
C THR A 212 -3.55 0.51 3.74
N MET A 213 -3.83 1.77 4.10
CA MET A 213 -2.78 2.69 4.53
C MET A 213 -2.51 2.59 6.04
N ASP A 214 -2.44 1.35 6.54
CA ASP A 214 -2.14 1.06 7.94
C ASP A 214 -0.68 1.28 8.28
N PHE A 215 -0.45 2.08 9.31
CA PHE A 215 0.84 2.21 9.99
C PHE A 215 0.63 2.73 11.41
N VAL A 216 1.64 2.62 12.23
CA VAL A 216 1.58 3.09 13.63
C VAL A 216 2.69 4.09 13.84
N LEU A 217 2.37 5.26 14.39
CA LEU A 217 3.37 6.18 14.94
C LEU A 217 3.45 6.02 16.45
N ARG A 218 4.67 5.81 16.94
CA ARG A 218 5.02 5.62 18.34
C ARG A 218 5.60 6.91 18.91
N GLN A 219 5.71 7.01 20.23
CA GLN A 219 6.47 8.08 20.87
C GLN A 219 7.90 8.13 20.30
N GLY A 220 8.39 9.34 20.03
CA GLY A 220 9.67 9.56 19.36
C GLY A 220 9.65 9.27 17.86
N GLU A 221 8.48 9.12 17.23
CA GLU A 221 8.40 8.83 15.80
C GLU A 221 7.77 9.98 15.02
N THR A 222 8.39 10.27 13.87
CA THR A 222 7.96 11.33 12.94
C THR A 222 7.84 10.78 11.54
N PHE A 223 6.74 11.09 10.86
CA PHE A 223 6.55 10.80 9.45
C PHE A 223 6.31 12.08 8.65
N THR A 224 7.30 12.46 7.82
CA THR A 224 7.22 13.57 6.89
C THR A 224 6.95 13.06 5.48
N ARG A 225 6.01 13.66 4.74
CA ARG A 225 5.69 13.34 3.35
C ARG A 225 5.77 14.59 2.50
N TRP A 226 6.45 14.50 1.36
CA TRP A 226 6.66 15.58 0.41
C TRP A 226 5.90 15.34 -0.88
N TRP A 227 5.41 16.43 -1.48
CA TRP A 227 4.75 16.37 -2.80
C TRP A 227 5.72 16.13 -3.95
N LYS A 228 7.02 16.43 -3.76
CA LYS A 228 8.05 16.29 -4.79
C LYS A 228 9.13 15.30 -4.37
N PRO A 229 9.82 14.68 -5.34
CA PRO A 229 10.94 13.78 -5.07
C PRO A 229 12.04 14.41 -4.23
N GLN A 230 12.64 13.64 -3.33
CA GLN A 230 13.70 14.03 -2.42
C GLN A 230 14.97 13.24 -2.75
N GLY A 231 15.99 13.92 -3.32
CA GLY A 231 17.30 13.32 -3.53
C GLY A 231 17.36 12.15 -4.49
N GLY A 232 16.49 12.09 -5.49
CA GLY A 232 16.48 11.02 -6.50
C GLY A 232 16.05 9.65 -5.94
N ARG A 233 15.20 9.62 -4.92
CA ARG A 233 14.70 8.41 -4.28
C ARG A 233 13.49 7.88 -5.01
N TRP A 234 13.62 6.69 -5.53
CA TRP A 234 12.59 6.09 -6.36
C TRP A 234 12.60 4.57 -6.29
N HIS A 235 11.42 3.93 -6.37
CA HIS A 235 11.33 2.49 -6.50
C HIS A 235 11.51 2.12 -7.98
N HIS A 236 12.55 1.35 -8.26
CA HIS A 236 12.80 0.80 -9.58
C HIS A 236 12.91 -0.72 -9.52
N ALA A 237 12.51 -1.36 -10.59
CA ALA A 237 12.85 -2.75 -10.80
C ALA A 237 14.32 -2.86 -11.15
N ASP A 238 14.90 -4.00 -10.87
CA ASP A 238 16.16 -4.42 -11.50
C ASP A 238 15.92 -4.71 -12.99
N VAL A 239 15.50 -3.68 -13.70
CA VAL A 239 15.06 -3.72 -15.10
C VAL A 239 16.19 -4.15 -15.99
N TYR A 240 17.39 -3.69 -15.65
CA TYR A 240 18.57 -3.93 -16.48
C TYR A 240 19.07 -5.36 -16.42
N ASN A 241 18.90 -6.03 -15.28
CA ASN A 241 19.32 -7.41 -15.12
C ASN A 241 18.29 -8.43 -15.60
N GLN A 242 17.02 -8.02 -15.70
CA GLN A 242 15.94 -8.94 -16.08
C GLN A 242 15.60 -8.96 -17.57
N GLN A 243 15.95 -7.90 -18.32
CA GLN A 243 15.57 -7.78 -19.72
C GLN A 243 16.67 -7.14 -20.59
N ASP A 244 17.55 -7.97 -21.16
CA ASP A 244 18.62 -7.52 -22.07
C ASP A 244 18.15 -6.65 -23.24
N TRP A 245 16.92 -6.83 -23.72
CA TRP A 245 16.36 -6.03 -24.80
C TRP A 245 16.04 -4.60 -24.38
N LEU A 246 15.57 -4.43 -23.14
CA LEU A 246 15.24 -3.12 -22.58
C LEU A 246 16.51 -2.32 -22.33
N ARG A 247 17.55 -2.98 -21.82
CA ARG A 247 18.88 -2.40 -21.66
C ARG A 247 19.41 -1.90 -23.00
N LYS A 248 19.34 -2.73 -24.05
CA LYS A 248 19.75 -2.36 -25.40
C LYS A 248 18.94 -1.17 -25.94
N LEU A 249 17.62 -1.17 -25.73
CA LEU A 249 16.77 -0.07 -26.18
C LEU A 249 17.18 1.26 -25.53
N ILE A 250 17.48 1.27 -24.24
CA ILE A 250 17.88 2.47 -23.50
C ILE A 250 19.32 2.91 -23.88
N GLU A 251 20.21 1.95 -24.13
CA GLU A 251 21.60 2.21 -24.52
C GLU A 251 21.76 2.59 -26.00
N GLU A 252 20.95 2.01 -26.91
CA GLU A 252 21.09 2.12 -28.36
C GLU A 252 20.21 3.22 -28.99
N GLU A 253 19.13 3.67 -28.34
CA GLU A 253 18.32 4.78 -28.84
C GLU A 253 18.63 6.09 -28.10
N PRO A 254 19.43 7.00 -28.67
CA PRO A 254 19.67 8.32 -28.10
C PRO A 254 18.48 9.23 -28.37
N ARG A 255 17.41 9.12 -27.60
CA ARG A 255 16.32 10.09 -27.58
C ARG A 255 16.67 11.22 -26.62
N GLY A 256 17.56 12.11 -27.04
CA GLY A 256 17.99 13.22 -26.21
C GLY A 256 19.16 12.88 -25.27
N PRO A 257 19.43 13.71 -24.23
CA PRO A 257 20.41 13.38 -23.22
C PRO A 257 20.03 12.02 -22.63
N LYS A 258 21.01 11.08 -22.56
CA LYS A 258 20.78 9.71 -22.09
C LYS A 258 19.85 9.76 -20.90
N PRO A 259 18.66 9.14 -20.99
CA PRO A 259 17.81 9.08 -19.84
C PRO A 259 18.54 8.31 -18.76
N ASN A 260 19.07 9.02 -17.78
CA ASN A 260 19.36 8.36 -16.54
C ASN A 260 18.01 8.22 -15.81
N HIS A 261 17.85 7.26 -14.93
CA HIS A 261 16.64 7.07 -14.15
C HIS A 261 16.20 8.34 -13.40
N ARG A 262 17.10 9.27 -13.18
CA ARG A 262 16.86 10.56 -12.55
C ARG A 262 16.17 11.55 -13.48
N ASP A 263 16.33 11.38 -14.80
CA ASP A 263 15.76 12.26 -15.83
C ASP A 263 14.46 11.71 -16.44
N PHE A 264 14.15 10.44 -16.22
CA PHE A 264 12.79 9.94 -16.35
C PHE A 264 11.98 10.46 -15.17
N THR A 265 11.72 11.71 -15.21
CA THR A 265 10.90 12.37 -14.22
C THR A 265 9.46 11.91 -14.37
N VAL A 266 9.15 10.85 -13.66
CA VAL A 266 7.80 10.66 -13.18
C VAL A 266 7.52 11.85 -12.29
N HIS A 267 6.80 12.82 -12.82
CA HIS A 267 6.57 14.08 -12.12
C HIS A 267 5.55 13.94 -10.98
N ASN A 268 4.86 12.78 -10.89
CA ASN A 268 3.76 12.55 -9.97
C ASN A 268 4.08 11.64 -8.79
N TYR A 269 5.35 11.52 -8.39
CA TYR A 269 5.68 10.93 -7.12
C TYR A 269 6.41 11.92 -6.21
N GLY A 270 6.29 11.69 -4.93
CA GLY A 270 7.06 12.34 -3.88
C GLY A 270 7.72 11.28 -3.00
N ASN A 271 8.23 11.70 -1.87
CA ASN A 271 8.83 10.81 -0.90
C ASN A 271 8.23 11.01 0.50
N GLY A 272 8.38 10.00 1.33
CA GLY A 272 8.17 10.10 2.75
C GLY A 272 9.41 9.66 3.52
N ARG A 273 9.53 10.13 4.76
CA ARG A 273 10.61 9.76 5.66
C ARG A 273 10.05 9.48 7.05
N LEU A 274 10.17 8.22 7.49
CA LEU A 274 9.96 7.84 8.88
C LEU A 274 11.27 8.01 9.64
N VAL A 275 11.19 8.62 10.83
CA VAL A 275 12.30 8.72 11.77
C VAL A 275 11.78 8.25 13.11
N TYR A 276 12.39 7.20 13.67
CA TYR A 276 12.15 6.72 15.02
C TYR A 276 13.39 6.96 15.87
N ASP A 277 13.25 7.79 16.89
CA ASP A 277 14.32 8.22 17.79
C ASP A 277 13.81 8.16 19.25
N PRO A 278 13.71 6.94 19.82
CA PRO A 278 13.15 6.75 21.15
C PRO A 278 14.08 7.26 22.24
N ASN A 279 13.50 7.83 23.28
CA ASN A 279 14.24 8.14 24.51
C ASN A 279 14.53 6.85 25.29
N LEU A 280 15.78 6.40 25.29
CA LEU A 280 16.24 5.19 25.99
C LEU A 280 16.74 5.48 27.42
N ARG A 281 16.39 6.62 28.02
CA ARG A 281 16.75 6.95 29.40
C ARG A 281 15.77 6.34 30.38
N LYS A 282 16.26 6.00 31.54
CA LYS A 282 15.47 5.49 32.67
C LYS A 282 14.30 6.44 32.99
N GLY A 283 13.11 5.89 33.11
CA GLY A 283 11.88 6.63 33.36
C GLY A 283 11.09 7.06 32.13
N SER A 284 11.67 6.96 30.93
CA SER A 284 10.92 7.12 29.68
C SER A 284 10.02 5.90 29.40
N THR A 285 8.89 6.12 28.77
CA THR A 285 7.98 5.04 28.31
C THR A 285 8.21 4.70 26.83
N ASP A 286 9.03 5.44 26.10
CA ASP A 286 9.21 5.30 24.65
C ASP A 286 9.62 3.88 24.24
N PHE A 287 10.52 3.27 25.03
CA PHE A 287 10.99 1.91 24.75
C PHE A 287 9.89 0.86 24.95
N GLU A 288 9.24 0.83 26.11
CA GLU A 288 8.23 -0.18 26.43
C GLU A 288 7.01 -0.06 25.52
N ASP A 289 6.64 1.17 25.19
CA ASP A 289 5.53 1.49 24.30
C ASP A 289 5.87 1.25 22.82
N GLY A 290 7.12 1.47 22.42
CA GLY A 290 7.59 1.43 21.04
C GLY A 290 8.17 0.08 20.59
N ALA A 291 8.64 -0.75 21.50
CA ALA A 291 9.20 -2.06 21.14
C ALA A 291 8.11 -3.01 20.61
N TYR A 292 8.45 -3.78 19.58
CA TYR A 292 7.61 -4.86 19.05
C TYR A 292 7.56 -6.04 20.04
N ASP A 293 8.75 -6.41 20.54
CA ASP A 293 8.93 -7.45 21.56
C ASP A 293 10.28 -7.26 22.24
N PHE A 294 10.43 -7.74 23.48
CA PHE A 294 11.71 -7.71 24.18
C PHE A 294 11.77 -8.76 25.30
N GLU A 295 12.98 -9.21 25.59
CA GLU A 295 13.24 -10.18 26.64
C GLU A 295 14.58 -9.86 27.35
N ASN A 296 14.62 -9.98 28.67
CA ASN A 296 15.80 -9.79 29.55
C ASN A 296 16.50 -8.45 29.35
N VAL A 297 15.77 -7.38 29.02
CA VAL A 297 16.29 -6.02 28.91
C VAL A 297 15.43 -5.02 29.67
N GLN A 298 16.04 -3.94 30.15
CA GLN A 298 15.36 -2.83 30.84
C GLN A 298 16.09 -1.51 30.61
N LEU A 299 15.40 -0.40 30.79
CA LEU A 299 16.05 0.93 30.81
C LEU A 299 16.85 1.14 32.10
N GLY A 300 18.15 1.36 31.95
CA GLY A 300 19.08 1.76 32.98
C GLY A 300 19.50 3.22 32.87
N ASP A 301 20.43 3.64 33.73
CA ASP A 301 20.91 5.04 33.74
C ASP A 301 21.72 5.39 32.47
N SER A 302 22.32 4.40 31.80
CA SER A 302 23.14 4.58 30.59
C SER A 302 22.44 4.20 29.28
N GLY A 303 21.18 3.75 29.33
CA GLY A 303 20.44 3.24 28.18
C GLY A 303 19.79 1.89 28.46
N LEU A 304 19.38 1.17 27.42
CA LEU A 304 18.80 -0.16 27.49
C LEU A 304 19.89 -1.19 27.80
N THR A 305 19.73 -1.96 28.86
CA THR A 305 20.71 -2.95 29.34
C THR A 305 20.04 -4.24 29.78
N LEU A 306 20.82 -5.27 30.02
CA LEU A 306 20.34 -6.55 30.54
C LEU A 306 19.74 -6.43 31.95
N VAL A 307 18.67 -7.20 32.23
CA VAL A 307 18.13 -7.39 33.59
C VAL A 307 18.98 -8.38 34.36
N LYS A 308 19.40 -9.48 33.73
CA LYS A 308 20.23 -10.56 34.27
C LYS A 308 21.39 -10.84 33.34
N PRO A 309 22.51 -11.38 33.86
CA PRO A 309 23.64 -11.83 33.04
C PRO A 309 23.20 -12.83 31.96
N GLY A 310 23.88 -12.79 30.81
CA GLY A 310 23.64 -13.68 29.68
C GLY A 310 23.22 -12.91 28.41
N SER A 311 22.16 -13.33 27.80
CA SER A 311 21.63 -12.71 26.58
C SER A 311 20.24 -12.12 26.80
N GLY A 312 19.95 -11.03 26.07
CA GLY A 312 18.63 -10.40 26.01
C GLY A 312 18.45 -9.71 24.67
N TYR A 313 17.22 -9.30 24.33
CA TYR A 313 16.98 -8.60 23.07
C TYR A 313 15.87 -7.58 23.16
N ALA A 314 15.91 -6.61 22.25
CA ALA A 314 14.79 -5.74 21.90
C ALA A 314 14.54 -5.81 20.40
N ILE A 315 13.27 -5.91 20.00
CA ILE A 315 12.84 -5.91 18.61
C ILE A 315 12.08 -4.61 18.33
N PHE A 316 12.45 -3.92 17.26
CA PHE A 316 11.80 -2.72 16.78
C PHE A 316 11.19 -3.01 15.40
N GLU A 317 9.92 -2.69 15.21
CA GLU A 317 9.25 -2.81 13.94
C GLU A 317 9.41 -1.51 13.15
N VAL A 318 9.81 -1.61 11.90
CA VAL A 318 9.60 -0.58 10.89
C VAL A 318 8.54 -1.12 9.94
N ARG A 319 7.38 -0.47 9.90
CA ARG A 319 6.29 -0.83 9.01
C ARG A 319 5.64 0.41 8.45
N THR A 320 5.44 0.40 7.15
CA THR A 320 4.85 1.50 6.41
C THR A 320 3.96 0.95 5.30
N PRO A 321 2.85 1.61 4.98
CA PRO A 321 2.01 1.23 3.84
C PRO A 321 2.61 1.68 2.50
N TYR A 322 3.77 2.32 2.54
CA TYR A 322 4.51 2.83 1.40
C TYR A 322 5.75 1.98 1.15
N ILE A 323 6.15 1.85 -0.12
CA ILE A 323 7.33 1.07 -0.48
C ILE A 323 8.62 1.78 -0.05
N ILE A 324 9.55 1.04 0.54
CA ILE A 324 10.86 1.56 0.99
C ILE A 324 11.77 1.76 -0.21
N VAL A 325 12.36 2.95 -0.35
CA VAL A 325 13.13 3.36 -1.52
C VAL A 325 14.50 3.92 -1.20
N PRO A 326 15.55 3.55 -1.98
CA PRO A 326 16.90 4.08 -1.85
C PRO A 326 17.07 5.41 -2.57
N VAL A 327 18.22 6.06 -2.38
CA VAL A 327 18.79 6.91 -3.42
C VAL A 327 19.25 6.00 -4.54
N VAL A 328 18.74 6.22 -5.74
CA VAL A 328 19.02 5.38 -6.89
C VAL A 328 20.36 5.74 -7.50
N GLY A 329 21.22 4.75 -7.70
CA GLY A 329 22.48 4.88 -8.41
C GLY A 329 22.31 5.17 -9.90
N ASP A 330 23.41 5.26 -10.61
CA ASP A 330 23.36 5.44 -12.06
C ASP A 330 22.77 4.19 -12.73
N LEU A 331 21.87 4.41 -13.67
CA LEU A 331 21.12 3.38 -14.38
C LEU A 331 20.20 2.50 -13.52
N GLY A 332 19.96 2.86 -12.24
CA GLY A 332 19.07 2.12 -11.35
C GLY A 332 19.55 0.71 -11.03
N THR A 333 20.85 0.52 -10.94
CA THR A 333 21.43 -0.75 -10.50
C THR A 333 21.46 -0.79 -8.98
N THR A 334 21.14 -1.93 -8.39
CA THR A 334 21.11 -2.10 -6.92
C THR A 334 22.50 -1.95 -6.27
N ASP A 335 23.58 -2.06 -7.04
CA ASP A 335 24.95 -1.99 -6.55
C ASP A 335 25.33 -0.57 -6.05
N ASP A 336 24.73 0.47 -6.66
CA ASP A 336 24.97 1.86 -6.30
C ASP A 336 23.87 2.45 -5.40
N ASP A 337 22.82 1.70 -5.08
CA ASP A 337 21.70 2.16 -4.25
C ASP A 337 22.10 2.26 -2.79
N HIS A 338 21.60 3.28 -2.11
CA HIS A 338 21.93 3.52 -0.70
C HIS A 338 20.83 4.28 0.06
N ASP A 339 20.98 4.29 1.38
CA ASP A 339 20.16 5.09 2.31
C ASP A 339 18.63 4.84 2.25
N ALA A 340 18.17 3.64 1.81
CA ALA A 340 16.76 3.29 1.87
C ALA A 340 16.27 3.23 3.33
N SER A 341 17.08 2.63 4.20
CA SER A 341 16.87 2.66 5.63
C SER A 341 18.22 2.62 6.35
N VAL A 342 18.39 3.51 7.31
CA VAL A 342 19.64 3.68 8.06
C VAL A 342 19.37 3.58 9.54
N VAL A 343 20.20 2.79 10.24
CA VAL A 343 20.22 2.70 11.70
C VAL A 343 21.48 3.36 12.23
N GLU A 344 21.30 4.43 12.99
CA GLU A 344 22.35 5.08 13.77
C GLU A 344 22.18 4.64 15.23
N MET A 345 23.23 4.10 15.83
CA MET A 345 23.17 3.59 17.20
C MET A 345 24.50 3.73 17.93
N ASP A 346 24.42 3.90 19.24
CA ASP A 346 25.56 3.74 20.14
C ASP A 346 25.30 2.55 21.07
N ALA A 347 26.09 1.49 20.93
CA ALA A 347 25.91 0.27 21.67
C ALA A 347 27.25 -0.41 21.99
N VAL A 348 27.27 -1.20 23.08
CA VAL A 348 28.36 -2.09 23.45
C VAL A 348 27.78 -3.48 23.70
N GLY A 349 28.46 -4.52 23.21
CA GLY A 349 28.01 -5.91 23.35
C GLY A 349 26.70 -6.20 22.66
N ALA A 350 26.46 -5.55 21.51
CA ALA A 350 25.24 -5.69 20.74
C ALA A 350 25.47 -6.42 19.41
N THR A 351 24.49 -7.21 18.98
CA THR A 351 24.43 -7.77 17.61
C THR A 351 23.10 -7.42 17.00
N VAL A 352 23.13 -6.91 15.77
CA VAL A 352 21.94 -6.47 15.03
C VAL A 352 21.52 -7.56 14.06
N PHE A 353 20.25 -7.94 14.12
CA PHE A 353 19.60 -8.88 13.20
C PHE A 353 18.39 -8.22 12.52
N LEU A 354 18.05 -8.70 11.33
CA LEU A 354 16.94 -8.23 10.53
C LEU A 354 16.04 -9.39 10.13
N SER A 355 14.73 -9.17 10.10
CA SER A 355 13.73 -10.11 9.57
C SER A 355 12.77 -9.41 8.63
N LEU A 356 12.52 -10.01 7.46
CA LEU A 356 11.54 -9.55 6.46
C LEU A 356 10.24 -10.37 6.47
N ASP A 357 10.16 -11.40 7.32
CA ASP A 357 9.07 -12.37 7.37
C ASP A 357 8.40 -12.47 8.75
N ASN A 358 8.18 -11.30 9.37
CA ASN A 358 7.52 -11.15 10.67
C ASN A 358 8.19 -11.96 11.81
N GLY A 359 9.52 -12.11 11.76
CA GLY A 359 10.31 -12.77 12.81
C GLY A 359 10.50 -14.28 12.64
N MET A 360 10.05 -14.87 11.53
CA MET A 360 10.23 -16.30 11.26
C MET A 360 11.69 -16.65 10.94
N ARG A 361 12.44 -15.76 10.30
CA ARG A 361 13.89 -15.86 10.10
C ARG A 361 14.58 -14.57 10.47
N TRP A 362 15.77 -14.72 11.00
CA TRP A 362 16.64 -13.60 11.38
C TRP A 362 17.97 -13.72 10.66
N GLN A 363 18.36 -12.65 9.98
CA GLN A 363 19.67 -12.51 9.35
C GLN A 363 20.52 -11.58 10.20
N GLU A 364 21.73 -12.02 10.54
CA GLU A 364 22.69 -11.14 11.20
C GLU A 364 23.15 -10.06 10.21
N VAL A 365 23.10 -8.81 10.66
CA VAL A 365 23.58 -7.65 9.91
C VAL A 365 24.99 -7.31 10.37
N LYS A 366 25.19 -7.10 11.68
CA LYS A 366 26.49 -6.68 12.24
C LYS A 366 26.53 -6.81 13.75
N ALA A 367 27.72 -7.18 14.27
CA ALA A 367 28.07 -6.98 15.68
C ALA A 367 28.53 -5.52 15.90
N VAL A 368 28.08 -4.89 16.98
CA VAL A 368 28.33 -3.47 17.30
C VAL A 368 28.93 -3.33 18.69
N SER A 369 30.08 -2.66 18.77
CA SER A 369 30.82 -2.41 20.03
C SER A 369 31.19 -0.93 20.21
N SER A 370 30.72 -0.04 19.35
CA SER A 370 30.96 1.40 19.36
C SER A 370 29.84 2.09 18.57
N PRO A 371 29.73 3.42 18.56
CA PRO A 371 28.81 4.11 17.70
C PRO A 371 28.92 3.62 16.24
N ALA A 372 27.79 3.31 15.63
CA ALA A 372 27.72 2.73 14.31
C ALA A 372 26.57 3.35 13.49
N ARG A 373 26.80 3.41 12.17
CA ARG A 373 25.79 3.68 11.17
C ARG A 373 25.69 2.45 10.26
N LEU A 374 24.50 1.88 10.18
CA LEU A 374 24.21 0.69 9.37
C LEU A 374 23.27 1.08 8.24
N ASP A 375 23.69 0.88 7.02
CA ASP A 375 22.83 1.02 5.84
C ASP A 375 22.18 -0.34 5.56
N LEU A 376 20.84 -0.37 5.59
CA LEU A 376 20.04 -1.57 5.40
C LEU A 376 19.51 -1.70 3.98
N THR A 377 19.88 -0.82 3.03
CA THR A 377 19.33 -0.74 1.68
C THR A 377 19.26 -2.08 0.98
N GLN A 378 20.36 -2.84 0.98
CA GLN A 378 20.43 -4.15 0.32
C GLN A 378 19.42 -5.19 0.84
N TYR A 379 18.87 -4.99 2.05
CA TYR A 379 17.92 -5.91 2.65
C TYR A 379 16.46 -5.45 2.48
N VAL A 380 16.21 -4.12 2.57
CA VAL A 380 14.87 -3.59 2.78
C VAL A 380 14.31 -2.80 1.59
N SER A 381 15.12 -2.47 0.59
CA SER A 381 14.64 -1.78 -0.62
C SER A 381 13.55 -2.61 -1.31
N GLY A 382 12.46 -1.95 -1.72
CA GLY A 382 11.33 -2.61 -2.36
C GLY A 382 10.39 -3.39 -1.41
N THR A 383 10.56 -3.25 -0.08
CA THR A 383 9.67 -3.85 0.93
C THR A 383 8.76 -2.80 1.58
N TYR A 384 7.80 -3.25 2.38
CA TYR A 384 6.88 -2.39 3.16
C TYR A 384 7.18 -2.40 4.66
N GLY A 385 8.23 -3.10 5.07
CA GLY A 385 8.65 -3.14 6.47
C GLY A 385 9.59 -4.28 6.80
N TYR A 386 10.10 -4.23 8.01
CA TYR A 386 11.01 -5.23 8.57
C TYR A 386 11.00 -5.17 10.10
N LEU A 387 11.52 -6.23 10.73
CA LEU A 387 11.83 -6.24 12.16
C LEU A 387 13.34 -6.12 12.35
N LEU A 388 13.75 -5.22 13.24
CA LEU A 388 15.13 -5.03 13.66
C LEU A 388 15.29 -5.56 15.08
N ARG A 389 16.08 -6.62 15.29
CA ARG A 389 16.41 -7.13 16.61
C ARG A 389 17.80 -6.69 17.02
N ILE A 390 17.91 -6.07 18.17
CA ILE A 390 19.17 -5.73 18.82
C ILE A 390 19.32 -6.69 20.00
N ALA A 391 20.22 -7.66 19.85
CA ALA A 391 20.58 -8.62 20.89
C ALA A 391 21.76 -8.06 21.70
N LEU A 392 21.65 -8.12 23.02
CA LEU A 392 22.72 -7.75 23.99
C LEU A 392 23.26 -9.01 24.65
N GLU A 393 24.56 -9.09 24.84
CA GLU A 393 25.22 -10.22 25.51
C GLU A 393 26.30 -9.73 26.49
N GLY A 394 26.24 -10.21 27.74
CA GLY A 394 27.24 -9.84 28.79
C GLY A 394 26.62 -9.72 30.18
N GLN A 395 27.10 -8.74 30.93
CA GLN A 395 26.60 -8.39 32.26
C GLN A 395 25.67 -7.17 32.20
N PRO A 396 24.73 -7.03 33.16
CA PRO A 396 23.97 -5.80 33.34
C PRO A 396 24.88 -4.58 33.47
N GLY A 397 24.64 -3.53 32.69
CA GLY A 397 25.44 -2.31 32.66
C GLY A 397 26.70 -2.35 31.79
N GLU A 398 27.20 -3.54 31.39
CA GLU A 398 28.30 -3.69 30.43
C GLU A 398 27.79 -3.76 28.98
N ALA A 399 26.84 -4.65 28.72
CA ALA A 399 26.13 -4.66 27.44
C ALA A 399 24.98 -3.62 27.48
N VAL A 400 25.05 -2.63 26.59
CA VAL A 400 24.14 -1.49 26.64
C VAL A 400 23.87 -0.90 25.24
N LEU A 401 22.62 -0.54 24.98
CA LEU A 401 22.21 0.31 23.87
C LEU A 401 21.91 1.71 24.41
N ARG A 402 22.77 2.69 24.13
CA ARG A 402 22.66 4.07 24.65
C ARG A 402 21.74 4.94 23.83
N SER A 403 21.76 4.76 22.51
CA SER A 403 20.90 5.48 21.58
C SER A 403 20.56 4.63 20.37
N LEU A 404 19.41 4.91 19.80
CA LEU A 404 18.92 4.29 18.57
C LEU A 404 18.18 5.34 17.76
N LYS A 405 18.51 5.46 16.48
CA LYS A 405 17.75 6.24 15.53
C LYS A 405 17.60 5.45 14.22
N ILE A 406 16.37 5.26 13.79
CA ILE A 406 16.05 4.56 12.54
C ILE A 406 15.44 5.58 11.59
N THR A 407 16.05 5.76 10.41
CA THR A 407 15.54 6.63 9.35
C THR A 407 15.21 5.78 8.15
N THR A 408 13.94 5.78 7.71
CA THR A 408 13.47 4.99 6.57
C THR A 408 12.79 5.90 5.55
N TRP A 409 13.17 5.76 4.30
CA TRP A 409 12.62 6.52 3.20
C TRP A 409 11.66 5.68 2.37
N VAL A 410 10.58 6.32 1.92
CA VAL A 410 9.52 5.66 1.16
C VAL A 410 9.11 6.50 -0.04
N GLN A 411 8.49 5.86 -1.03
CA GLN A 411 7.83 6.55 -2.14
C GLN A 411 6.38 6.85 -1.79
N VAL A 412 5.90 8.02 -2.17
CA VAL A 412 4.55 8.53 -1.89
C VAL A 412 3.95 9.12 -3.15
N ALA A 413 2.68 8.86 -3.41
CA ALA A 413 1.94 9.54 -4.47
C ALA A 413 1.28 10.82 -3.93
N PRO A 414 1.55 12.00 -4.51
CA PRO A 414 0.98 13.27 -4.07
C PRO A 414 -0.54 13.33 -4.10
N ALA A 415 -1.19 12.57 -4.97
CA ALA A 415 -2.65 12.49 -5.11
C ALA A 415 -3.40 12.16 -3.80
N SER A 416 -2.74 11.46 -2.88
CA SER A 416 -3.30 11.08 -1.58
C SER A 416 -3.02 12.08 -0.45
N LEU A 417 -2.20 13.11 -0.70
CA LEU A 417 -1.80 14.08 0.33
C LEU A 417 -2.82 15.22 0.46
N PRO A 418 -2.98 15.82 1.65
CA PRO A 418 -4.00 16.83 1.93
C PRO A 418 -3.62 18.19 1.33
N SER A 419 -3.99 18.43 0.07
CA SER A 419 -3.66 19.66 -0.66
C SER A 419 -4.36 20.89 -0.11
N LEU A 420 -3.69 22.03 -0.21
CA LEU A 420 -4.22 23.36 0.07
C LEU A 420 -4.73 24.02 -1.22
N ARG A 421 -5.54 25.06 -1.05
CA ARG A 421 -5.93 26.02 -2.08
C ARG A 421 -5.99 27.43 -1.46
N LYS A 422 -6.03 28.44 -2.28
CA LYS A 422 -6.23 29.82 -1.83
C LYS A 422 -7.49 29.95 -0.97
N GLY A 423 -7.37 30.67 0.13
CA GLY A 423 -8.43 30.89 1.12
C GLY A 423 -8.37 29.91 2.29
N SER A 424 -9.51 29.68 2.92
CA SER A 424 -9.62 28.81 4.08
C SER A 424 -9.65 27.33 3.69
N ASN A 425 -8.82 26.52 4.36
CA ASN A 425 -8.69 25.07 4.19
C ASN A 425 -8.94 24.40 5.53
N ARG A 426 -10.11 23.80 5.69
CA ARG A 426 -10.44 22.99 6.87
C ARG A 426 -9.82 21.60 6.73
N MET A 427 -8.90 21.28 7.62
CA MET A 427 -8.23 20.00 7.71
C MET A 427 -8.91 19.11 8.76
N GLU A 428 -9.07 17.83 8.43
CA GLU A 428 -9.70 16.84 9.30
C GLU A 428 -8.69 15.74 9.64
N PRO A 429 -8.06 15.79 10.83
CA PRO A 429 -7.24 14.67 11.31
C PRO A 429 -8.11 13.44 11.52
N ARG A 430 -7.59 12.28 11.14
CA ARG A 430 -8.23 10.98 11.33
C ARG A 430 -7.23 9.96 11.83
N SER A 431 -7.70 8.95 12.51
CA SER A 431 -6.92 7.80 12.96
C SER A 431 -7.76 6.52 12.90
N GLY A 432 -7.07 5.39 12.99
CA GLY A 432 -7.70 4.08 12.90
C GLY A 432 -8.10 3.67 11.48
N ASP A 433 -8.57 2.43 11.36
CA ASP A 433 -8.98 1.82 10.10
C ASP A 433 -10.39 2.24 9.64
N HIS A 434 -10.86 1.70 8.54
CA HIS A 434 -12.19 2.02 8.00
C HIS A 434 -13.36 1.42 8.81
N TYR A 435 -13.07 0.59 9.79
CA TYR A 435 -14.04 0.14 10.80
C TYR A 435 -14.01 0.99 12.07
N GLY A 436 -13.13 2.02 12.15
CA GLY A 436 -12.90 2.85 13.32
C GLY A 436 -12.09 2.14 14.42
N LEU A 437 -11.39 1.06 14.08
CA LEU A 437 -10.56 0.30 14.99
C LEU A 437 -9.11 0.82 14.95
N GLN A 438 -8.40 0.71 16.07
CA GLN A 438 -6.98 1.07 16.18
C GLN A 438 -6.15 -0.18 15.88
N THR A 439 -5.99 -0.50 14.60
CA THR A 439 -5.33 -1.72 14.13
C THR A 439 -3.98 -1.44 13.51
N ARG A 440 -3.11 -2.44 13.55
CA ARG A 440 -1.90 -2.57 12.73
C ARG A 440 -2.00 -3.79 11.84
N VAL A 441 -1.34 -3.76 10.68
CA VAL A 441 -1.45 -4.82 9.68
C VAL A 441 -0.29 -5.81 9.75
N VAL A 442 -0.60 -7.09 9.55
CA VAL A 442 0.34 -8.15 9.17
C VAL A 442 0.08 -8.49 7.72
N GLU A 443 1.04 -8.23 6.86
CA GLU A 443 0.98 -8.57 5.44
C GLU A 443 1.69 -9.89 5.17
N ILE A 444 1.02 -10.79 4.44
CA ILE A 444 1.59 -12.05 3.95
C ILE A 444 1.36 -12.14 2.45
N ARG A 445 2.46 -12.04 1.69
CA ARG A 445 2.48 -12.14 0.23
C ARG A 445 3.61 -13.10 -0.17
N PRO A 446 3.41 -14.42 0.01
CA PRO A 446 4.47 -15.39 -0.21
C PRO A 446 4.85 -15.46 -1.69
N LYS A 447 6.15 -15.48 -1.99
CA LYS A 447 6.66 -15.74 -3.35
C LYS A 447 6.48 -17.22 -3.68
N LEU A 448 5.45 -17.52 -4.47
CA LEU A 448 5.06 -18.90 -4.77
C LEU A 448 6.12 -19.68 -5.57
N ASN A 449 7.01 -18.99 -6.28
CA ASN A 449 8.15 -19.55 -7.01
C ASN A 449 9.42 -19.72 -6.14
N ASN A 450 9.38 -19.29 -4.90
CA ASN A 450 10.44 -19.49 -3.91
C ASN A 450 9.96 -20.50 -2.85
N PRO A 451 10.34 -21.79 -2.95
CA PRO A 451 9.86 -22.82 -2.02
C PRO A 451 10.12 -22.49 -0.57
N ASP A 452 11.31 -21.97 -0.27
CA ASP A 452 11.73 -21.66 1.10
C ASP A 452 10.89 -20.55 1.73
N GLU A 453 10.48 -19.58 0.96
CA GLU A 453 9.62 -18.48 1.40
C GLU A 453 8.15 -18.96 1.48
N PHE A 454 7.68 -19.63 0.42
CA PHE A 454 6.30 -20.10 0.35
C PHE A 454 5.96 -21.08 1.48
N PHE A 455 6.78 -22.13 1.67
CA PHE A 455 6.51 -23.16 2.67
C PHE A 455 6.55 -22.64 4.12
N ARG A 456 7.26 -21.57 4.42
CA ARG A 456 7.28 -20.95 5.75
C ARG A 456 5.92 -20.43 6.20
N HIS A 457 5.14 -19.92 5.28
CA HIS A 457 3.81 -19.41 5.56
C HIS A 457 2.72 -20.48 5.60
N LEU A 458 3.05 -21.73 5.25
CA LEU A 458 2.07 -22.78 5.12
C LEU A 458 1.89 -23.59 6.40
N TRP A 459 0.66 -23.71 6.83
CA TRP A 459 0.26 -24.76 7.77
C TRP A 459 0.12 -26.11 7.07
N ARG A 460 -0.42 -26.11 5.85
CA ARG A 460 -0.54 -27.29 4.99
C ARG A 460 -0.09 -26.95 3.57
N PRO A 461 0.97 -27.61 3.09
CA PRO A 461 1.45 -27.41 1.73
C PRO A 461 0.53 -28.08 0.70
N PRO A 462 0.54 -27.61 -0.55
CA PRO A 462 -0.15 -28.26 -1.65
C PRO A 462 0.51 -29.60 -2.00
N THR A 463 -0.30 -30.57 -2.44
CA THR A 463 0.18 -31.91 -2.81
C THR A 463 0.96 -31.93 -4.12
N ASP A 464 0.65 -31.00 -5.02
CA ASP A 464 1.15 -30.98 -6.40
C ASP A 464 2.13 -29.82 -6.66
N TYR A 465 2.77 -29.29 -5.60
CA TYR A 465 3.75 -28.23 -5.76
C TYR A 465 5.05 -28.75 -6.34
N ASP A 466 5.45 -28.18 -7.48
CA ASP A 466 6.70 -28.52 -8.14
C ASP A 466 7.67 -27.31 -8.09
N PRO A 467 8.64 -27.31 -7.17
CA PRO A 467 9.59 -26.21 -7.01
C PRO A 467 10.51 -26.05 -8.23
N ALA A 468 10.67 -27.09 -9.06
CA ALA A 468 11.53 -27.01 -10.26
C ALA A 468 10.88 -26.21 -11.39
N ARG A 469 9.57 -26.08 -11.39
CA ARG A 469 8.85 -25.36 -12.46
C ARG A 469 9.04 -23.85 -12.43
N LYS A 470 9.59 -23.27 -11.36
CA LYS A 470 9.71 -21.81 -11.15
C LYS A 470 8.41 -21.04 -11.52
N THR A 471 7.26 -21.72 -11.39
CA THR A 471 5.97 -21.13 -11.73
C THR A 471 5.40 -20.44 -10.51
N GLU A 472 5.03 -19.22 -10.68
CA GLU A 472 4.30 -18.44 -9.66
C GLU A 472 2.85 -18.92 -9.45
N ARG A 473 2.55 -20.17 -9.86
CA ARG A 473 1.21 -20.74 -9.87
C ARG A 473 1.18 -22.02 -9.08
N VAL A 474 0.26 -22.10 -8.14
CA VAL A 474 0.06 -23.27 -7.30
C VAL A 474 -1.27 -23.93 -7.67
N ARG A 475 -1.22 -25.24 -7.91
CA ARG A 475 -2.39 -26.09 -8.14
C ARG A 475 -2.80 -26.76 -6.84
N GLY A 476 -4.11 -27.02 -6.72
CA GLY A 476 -4.68 -27.78 -5.61
C GLY A 476 -4.96 -26.94 -4.38
N GLU A 477 -5.03 -27.60 -3.24
CA GLU A 477 -5.39 -26.98 -1.97
C GLU A 477 -4.14 -26.78 -1.10
N PHE A 478 -4.04 -25.61 -0.48
CA PHE A 478 -3.06 -25.33 0.56
C PHE A 478 -3.65 -24.38 1.61
N VAL A 479 -3.00 -24.30 2.77
CA VAL A 479 -3.45 -23.47 3.89
C VAL A 479 -2.31 -22.60 4.38
N VAL A 480 -2.51 -21.30 4.35
CA VAL A 480 -1.60 -20.29 4.92
C VAL A 480 -1.98 -20.06 6.38
N LYS A 481 -0.99 -20.04 7.27
CA LYS A 481 -1.16 -19.64 8.68
C LYS A 481 -0.79 -18.16 8.85
N VAL A 482 -1.64 -17.44 9.56
CA VAL A 482 -1.41 -16.04 9.94
C VAL A 482 -1.46 -15.95 11.45
N GLU A 483 -0.40 -15.50 12.08
CA GLU A 483 -0.31 -15.30 13.53
C GLU A 483 -0.34 -13.81 13.87
N ALA A 484 -1.12 -13.45 14.87
CA ALA A 484 -1.12 -12.10 15.41
C ALA A 484 0.23 -11.79 16.06
N PRO A 485 0.81 -10.60 15.88
CA PRO A 485 1.98 -10.16 16.60
C PRO A 485 1.84 -10.28 18.12
N PRO A 486 2.96 -10.29 18.88
CA PRO A 486 2.90 -10.30 20.34
C PRO A 486 1.94 -9.26 20.90
N LYS A 487 1.17 -9.63 21.92
CA LYS A 487 0.21 -8.75 22.62
C LYS A 487 -0.89 -8.15 21.73
N THR A 488 -1.21 -8.80 20.58
CA THR A 488 -2.28 -8.37 19.67
C THR A 488 -3.25 -9.51 19.33
N ARG A 489 -4.38 -9.16 18.71
CA ARG A 489 -5.36 -10.11 18.17
C ARG A 489 -5.90 -9.61 16.83
N ILE A 490 -6.08 -10.50 15.87
CA ILE A 490 -6.64 -10.21 14.56
C ILE A 490 -8.12 -9.90 14.72
N ALA A 491 -8.53 -8.70 14.33
CA ALA A 491 -9.93 -8.24 14.39
C ALA A 491 -10.66 -8.42 13.06
N TRP A 492 -9.95 -8.26 11.97
CA TRP A 492 -10.46 -8.45 10.62
C TRP A 492 -9.30 -8.74 9.66
N PHE A 493 -9.62 -9.24 8.48
CA PHE A 493 -8.62 -9.51 7.46
C PHE A 493 -9.19 -9.36 6.05
N SER A 494 -8.32 -9.13 5.07
CA SER A 494 -8.61 -9.37 3.67
C SER A 494 -7.73 -10.50 3.15
N ALA A 495 -8.30 -11.31 2.25
CA ALA A 495 -7.59 -12.39 1.58
C ALA A 495 -7.92 -12.39 0.11
N GLY A 496 -6.91 -12.49 -0.74
CA GLY A 496 -7.07 -12.45 -2.18
C GLY A 496 -6.07 -13.30 -2.93
N GLY A 497 -6.30 -13.42 -4.22
CA GLY A 497 -5.44 -14.12 -5.14
C GLY A 497 -5.92 -14.01 -6.58
N SER A 498 -5.02 -14.32 -7.51
CA SER A 498 -5.31 -14.41 -8.94
C SER A 498 -5.54 -15.86 -9.32
N PHE A 499 -6.73 -16.18 -9.78
CA PHE A 499 -7.15 -17.53 -10.11
C PHE A 499 -7.17 -17.74 -11.62
N ARG A 500 -6.82 -18.95 -12.04
CA ARG A 500 -6.91 -19.37 -13.44
C ARG A 500 -8.25 -20.05 -13.71
N THR A 501 -8.67 -19.99 -14.97
CA THR A 501 -9.81 -20.76 -15.48
C THR A 501 -9.32 -21.87 -16.40
N HIS A 502 -10.11 -22.94 -16.53
CA HIS A 502 -9.87 -23.96 -17.53
C HIS A 502 -10.26 -23.44 -18.91
N LEU A 503 -9.26 -23.15 -19.75
CA LEU A 503 -9.49 -22.80 -21.16
C LEU A 503 -9.86 -24.05 -21.95
N HIS A 504 -10.90 -23.95 -22.76
CA HIS A 504 -11.29 -24.96 -23.74
C HIS A 504 -11.62 -26.36 -23.22
N ALA A 505 -11.72 -26.54 -21.91
CA ALA A 505 -12.15 -27.84 -21.37
C ALA A 505 -13.69 -27.89 -21.34
N ALA A 506 -14.29 -28.38 -22.40
CA ALA A 506 -15.75 -28.51 -22.55
C ALA A 506 -16.44 -29.33 -21.44
N ALA A 507 -15.70 -29.84 -20.45
CA ALA A 507 -16.23 -30.75 -19.44
C ALA A 507 -15.86 -30.44 -17.99
N SER A 508 -14.91 -29.53 -17.68
CA SER A 508 -14.50 -29.30 -16.29
C SER A 508 -14.84 -27.92 -15.80
N ARG A 509 -15.66 -27.86 -14.76
CA ARG A 509 -15.94 -26.61 -14.02
C ARG A 509 -14.70 -26.20 -13.26
N THR A 510 -14.33 -24.92 -13.35
CA THR A 510 -13.30 -24.30 -12.51
C THR A 510 -13.82 -24.19 -11.09
N ARG A 511 -13.09 -24.74 -10.12
CA ARG A 511 -13.47 -24.73 -8.70
C ARG A 511 -12.43 -24.00 -7.86
N ASN A 512 -12.40 -22.68 -7.99
CA ASN A 512 -11.52 -21.85 -7.18
C ASN A 512 -12.24 -21.36 -5.93
N SER A 513 -11.57 -21.37 -4.79
CA SER A 513 -12.17 -20.86 -3.57
C SER A 513 -11.13 -20.31 -2.58
N ILE A 514 -11.60 -19.41 -1.72
CA ILE A 514 -10.91 -18.95 -0.52
C ILE A 514 -11.82 -19.27 0.67
N GLY A 515 -11.24 -19.87 1.72
CA GLY A 515 -11.94 -20.13 2.98
C GLY A 515 -11.06 -19.77 4.15
N TYR A 516 -11.65 -19.60 5.32
CA TYR A 516 -10.90 -19.32 6.54
C TYR A 516 -11.38 -20.14 7.73
N ALA A 517 -10.49 -20.35 8.68
CA ALA A 517 -10.78 -20.89 10.00
C ALA A 517 -10.03 -20.06 11.06
N VAL A 518 -10.57 -20.01 12.27
CA VAL A 518 -10.08 -19.21 13.39
C VAL A 518 -9.54 -20.12 14.48
N GLU A 519 -8.37 -19.79 15.04
CA GLU A 519 -7.65 -20.52 16.12
C GLU A 519 -7.24 -21.95 15.77
N GLU A 520 -8.06 -22.70 15.05
CA GLU A 520 -7.77 -24.07 14.62
C GLU A 520 -8.08 -24.26 13.14
N PRO A 521 -7.27 -25.05 12.40
CA PRO A 521 -7.44 -25.28 10.95
C PRO A 521 -8.55 -26.30 10.65
N LYS A 522 -9.73 -26.04 11.17
CA LYS A 522 -10.92 -26.90 11.05
C LYS A 522 -12.14 -26.08 10.66
N ASN A 523 -13.15 -26.70 10.07
CA ASN A 523 -14.45 -26.08 9.78
C ASN A 523 -14.31 -24.76 8.97
N PHE A 524 -13.55 -24.80 7.87
CA PHE A 524 -13.32 -23.63 7.03
C PHE A 524 -14.63 -23.06 6.50
N ARG A 525 -14.86 -21.77 6.75
CA ARG A 525 -15.93 -20.98 6.14
C ARG A 525 -15.46 -20.51 4.77
N VAL A 526 -16.20 -20.80 3.71
CA VAL A 526 -15.93 -20.29 2.36
C VAL A 526 -16.35 -18.83 2.30
N ILE A 527 -15.46 -17.96 1.87
CA ILE A 527 -15.67 -16.53 1.70
C ILE A 527 -15.65 -16.09 0.25
N TYR A 528 -15.04 -16.90 -0.59
CA TYR A 528 -15.04 -16.73 -2.04
C TYR A 528 -15.14 -18.08 -2.72
N GLN A 529 -15.98 -18.17 -3.71
CA GLN A 529 -16.09 -19.33 -4.58
C GLN A 529 -16.44 -18.86 -5.98
N ALA A 530 -15.64 -19.25 -6.96
CA ALA A 530 -15.95 -19.10 -8.36
C ALA A 530 -16.30 -20.47 -8.95
N ASP A 531 -17.48 -20.53 -9.50
CA ASP A 531 -17.96 -21.63 -10.33
C ASP A 531 -18.10 -21.07 -11.76
N VAL A 532 -16.97 -21.05 -12.49
CA VAL A 532 -16.90 -20.41 -13.81
C VAL A 532 -17.34 -21.42 -14.87
N PRO A 533 -18.36 -21.10 -15.69
CA PRO A 533 -18.78 -21.94 -16.80
C PRO A 533 -17.63 -22.18 -17.80
N PRO A 534 -17.60 -23.34 -18.48
CA PRO A 534 -16.51 -23.74 -19.37
C PRO A 534 -16.32 -22.85 -20.63
N ASP A 535 -17.28 -22.04 -20.97
CA ASP A 535 -17.32 -21.18 -22.16
C ASP A 535 -17.00 -19.70 -21.91
N THR A 536 -16.48 -19.38 -20.72
CA THR A 536 -16.01 -18.02 -20.47
C THR A 536 -14.65 -17.78 -21.12
N GLU A 537 -14.53 -16.67 -21.84
CA GLU A 537 -13.28 -16.22 -22.48
C GLU A 537 -12.19 -15.81 -21.49
N HIS A 538 -12.45 -15.86 -20.18
CA HIS A 538 -11.56 -15.34 -19.14
C HIS A 538 -10.48 -16.34 -18.75
N TRP A 539 -9.25 -15.97 -18.98
CA TRP A 539 -8.06 -16.77 -18.66
C TRP A 539 -7.73 -16.79 -17.16
N HIS A 540 -8.04 -15.69 -16.49
CA HIS A 540 -7.84 -15.52 -15.07
C HIS A 540 -8.78 -14.44 -14.53
N TYR A 541 -8.97 -14.45 -13.24
CA TYR A 541 -9.67 -13.40 -12.51
C TYR A 541 -9.04 -13.23 -11.13
N ASN A 542 -9.11 -12.01 -10.62
CA ASN A 542 -8.64 -11.70 -9.29
C ASN A 542 -9.84 -11.71 -8.33
N ALA A 543 -9.59 -12.18 -7.12
CA ALA A 543 -10.56 -12.19 -6.05
C ALA A 543 -9.95 -11.60 -4.79
N ASP A 544 -10.74 -10.78 -4.12
CA ASP A 544 -10.48 -10.27 -2.78
C ASP A 544 -11.72 -10.42 -1.93
N CYS A 545 -11.50 -10.81 -0.67
CA CYS A 545 -12.55 -10.93 0.30
C CYS A 545 -12.12 -10.24 1.59
N GLU A 546 -13.02 -9.52 2.20
CA GLU A 546 -12.82 -8.90 3.50
C GLU A 546 -13.77 -9.52 4.53
N VAL A 547 -13.23 -9.87 5.70
CA VAL A 547 -13.98 -10.50 6.78
C VAL A 547 -13.66 -9.81 8.11
N LYS A 548 -14.68 -9.25 8.74
CA LYS A 548 -14.61 -8.80 10.14
C LYS A 548 -14.95 -9.98 11.05
N LEU A 549 -14.07 -10.28 12.00
CA LEU A 549 -14.27 -11.38 12.96
C LEU A 549 -15.27 -10.98 14.05
N GLU A 550 -16.11 -11.89 14.46
CA GLU A 550 -17.02 -11.71 15.59
C GLU A 550 -16.25 -11.57 16.91
N THR A 551 -15.15 -12.32 17.03
CA THR A 551 -14.24 -12.26 18.18
C THR A 551 -12.81 -12.22 17.65
N PRO A 552 -11.98 -11.26 18.13
CA PRO A 552 -10.58 -11.17 17.73
C PRO A 552 -9.78 -12.44 18.09
N ALA A 553 -8.91 -12.90 17.16
CA ALA A 553 -8.23 -14.17 17.21
C ALA A 553 -6.69 -14.02 17.29
N LYS A 554 -6.00 -15.05 17.84
CA LYS A 554 -4.52 -15.14 17.81
C LYS A 554 -4.01 -15.68 16.49
N ALA A 555 -4.79 -16.56 15.84
CA ALA A 555 -4.38 -17.17 14.59
C ALA A 555 -5.54 -17.31 13.60
N LEU A 556 -5.22 -17.14 12.33
CA LEU A 556 -6.08 -17.44 11.20
C LEU A 556 -5.42 -18.50 10.31
N TYR A 557 -6.26 -19.31 9.71
CA TYR A 557 -5.87 -20.25 8.68
C TYR A 557 -6.67 -19.95 7.42
N ILE A 558 -5.97 -19.53 6.35
CA ILE A 558 -6.59 -19.17 5.08
C ILE A 558 -6.34 -20.31 4.09
N ARG A 559 -7.42 -20.94 3.66
CA ARG A 559 -7.39 -22.05 2.70
C ARG A 559 -7.62 -21.51 1.30
N TYR A 560 -6.71 -21.81 0.41
CA TYR A 560 -6.84 -21.59 -1.02
C TYR A 560 -7.06 -22.90 -1.75
N VAL A 561 -7.96 -22.89 -2.72
CA VAL A 561 -8.15 -23.99 -3.68
C VAL A 561 -7.98 -23.41 -5.07
N GLY A 562 -6.93 -23.80 -5.78
CA GLY A 562 -6.63 -23.40 -7.16
C GLY A 562 -6.86 -24.56 -8.14
N ASP A 563 -7.97 -24.51 -8.87
CA ASP A 563 -8.29 -25.48 -9.91
C ASP A 563 -8.70 -24.73 -11.20
N PRO A 564 -7.77 -24.54 -12.15
CA PRO A 564 -6.47 -25.22 -12.31
C PRO A 564 -5.32 -24.61 -11.51
N ALA A 565 -5.35 -23.36 -11.05
CA ALA A 565 -4.25 -22.79 -10.26
C ALA A 565 -4.60 -21.42 -9.64
N VAL A 566 -3.87 -21.05 -8.59
CA VAL A 566 -3.85 -19.72 -8.00
C VAL A 566 -2.43 -19.16 -7.98
N ASN A 567 -2.31 -17.86 -8.17
CA ASN A 567 -1.08 -17.07 -7.96
C ASN A 567 -1.40 -15.75 -7.25
N ASN A 568 -0.39 -14.92 -7.00
CA ASN A 568 -0.52 -13.63 -6.34
C ASN A 568 -1.35 -13.70 -5.04
N VAL A 569 -1.05 -14.71 -4.21
CA VAL A 569 -1.70 -14.88 -2.90
C VAL A 569 -1.33 -13.71 -2.02
N ARG A 570 -2.33 -13.08 -1.40
CA ARG A 570 -2.16 -11.93 -0.52
C ARG A 570 -3.14 -11.97 0.64
N ILE A 571 -2.64 -11.69 1.82
CA ILE A 571 -3.43 -11.64 3.05
C ILE A 571 -2.97 -10.43 3.86
N TYR A 572 -3.93 -9.63 4.28
CA TYR A 572 -3.72 -8.50 5.20
C TYR A 572 -4.55 -8.76 6.45
N ALA A 573 -3.90 -9.01 7.58
CA ALA A 573 -4.56 -9.24 8.85
C ALA A 573 -4.39 -8.01 9.75
N HIS A 574 -5.51 -7.42 10.18
CA HIS A 574 -5.57 -6.20 10.97
C HIS A 574 -5.76 -6.55 12.44
N CYS A 575 -4.76 -6.18 13.23
CA CYS A 575 -4.59 -6.62 14.61
C CYS A 575 -4.82 -5.47 15.60
N LEU A 576 -5.66 -5.70 16.61
CA LEU A 576 -5.84 -4.82 17.77
C LEU A 576 -4.79 -5.14 18.81
N ASP A 577 -4.23 -4.14 19.46
CA ASP A 577 -3.45 -4.35 20.68
C ASP A 577 -4.37 -4.85 21.81
N GLU A 578 -3.91 -5.83 22.59
CA GLU A 578 -4.66 -6.35 23.76
C GLU A 578 -4.89 -5.29 24.82
N ASN A 579 -3.99 -4.31 24.91
CA ASN A 579 -4.12 -3.12 25.73
C ASN A 579 -4.38 -1.92 24.81
N PRO A 580 -5.53 -1.26 24.91
CA PRO A 580 -5.81 -0.09 24.09
C PRO A 580 -4.78 1.02 24.33
N PRO A 581 -4.36 1.74 23.26
CA PRO A 581 -3.39 2.81 23.41
C PRO A 581 -3.92 3.94 24.30
N ARG A 582 -3.01 4.60 25.02
CA ARG A 582 -3.33 5.83 25.72
C ARG A 582 -3.52 6.97 24.73
N PRO A 583 -4.44 7.91 25.01
CA PRO A 583 -4.49 9.16 24.26
C PRO A 583 -3.11 9.83 24.27
N THR A 584 -2.60 10.19 23.11
CA THR A 584 -1.31 10.83 23.00
C THR A 584 -1.42 12.11 22.18
N ARG A 585 -0.45 13.01 22.41
CA ARG A 585 -0.33 14.24 21.65
C ARG A 585 0.23 13.93 20.27
N VAL A 586 -0.38 14.50 19.24
CA VAL A 586 0.07 14.43 17.86
C VAL A 586 0.35 15.84 17.37
N ASN A 587 1.53 16.06 16.83
CA ASN A 587 1.83 17.31 16.13
C ASN A 587 1.68 17.09 14.62
N ILE A 588 0.94 18.00 13.97
CA ILE A 588 0.76 18.00 12.52
C ILE A 588 1.32 19.33 11.99
N THR A 589 2.28 19.25 11.08
CA THR A 589 2.91 20.42 10.49
C THR A 589 2.70 20.40 8.98
N HIS A 590 2.15 21.48 8.43
CA HIS A 590 2.08 21.74 7.00
C HIS A 590 3.12 22.76 6.60
N THR A 591 3.77 22.54 5.47
CA THR A 591 4.69 23.47 4.83
C THR A 591 4.25 23.68 3.39
N TRP A 592 4.16 24.94 2.95
CA TRP A 592 3.78 25.33 1.58
C TRP A 592 4.49 26.59 1.16
N LEU A 593 4.46 26.92 -0.12
CA LEU A 593 4.93 28.20 -0.65
C LEU A 593 3.73 29.09 -1.01
N GLU A 594 3.79 30.35 -0.69
CA GLU A 594 2.90 31.41 -1.19
C GLU A 594 3.74 32.44 -1.93
N ASP A 595 3.51 32.59 -3.22
CA ASP A 595 4.31 33.47 -4.08
C ASP A 595 5.84 33.20 -3.97
N GLY A 596 6.21 31.91 -3.82
CA GLY A 596 7.59 31.46 -3.63
C GLY A 596 8.13 31.62 -2.19
N ILE A 597 7.33 32.15 -1.26
CA ILE A 597 7.75 32.37 0.13
C ILE A 597 7.30 31.18 0.99
N PRO A 598 8.22 30.50 1.71
CA PRO A 598 7.86 29.40 2.59
C PRO A 598 6.92 29.84 3.73
N ARG A 599 5.87 29.04 3.94
CA ARG A 599 4.92 29.13 5.05
C ARG A 599 4.90 27.81 5.80
N ARG A 600 4.66 27.91 7.09
CA ARG A 600 4.55 26.73 7.98
C ARG A 600 3.48 26.94 9.04
N ALA A 601 2.67 25.91 9.29
CA ALA A 601 1.71 25.87 10.40
C ALA A 601 1.81 24.54 11.13
N THR A 602 1.85 24.59 12.47
CA THR A 602 1.92 23.39 13.32
C THR A 602 0.72 23.38 14.28
N PHE A 603 0.06 22.25 14.35
CA PHE A 603 -1.09 21.99 15.20
C PHE A 603 -0.77 20.86 16.16
N CYS A 604 -0.96 21.13 17.45
CA CYS A 604 -0.74 20.15 18.51
C CYS A 604 -2.10 19.64 19.01
N LEU A 605 -2.41 18.37 18.74
CA LEU A 605 -3.72 17.79 18.96
C LEU A 605 -3.63 16.66 20.00
N GLN A 606 -4.55 16.61 20.95
CA GLN A 606 -4.75 15.47 21.85
C GLN A 606 -5.87 14.54 21.36
N GLU A 607 -6.78 15.09 20.58
CA GLU A 607 -7.89 14.38 19.94
C GLU A 607 -8.00 14.79 18.47
N PRO A 608 -8.60 13.99 17.58
CA PRO A 608 -8.78 14.32 16.16
C PRO A 608 -9.73 15.50 15.96
N THR A 609 -9.28 16.73 16.26
CA THR A 609 -10.05 17.96 16.10
C THR A 609 -9.66 18.65 14.82
N SER A 610 -10.66 19.04 14.00
CA SER A 610 -10.43 19.81 12.77
C SER A 610 -9.75 21.15 13.08
N TYR A 611 -8.86 21.57 12.20
CA TYR A 611 -8.17 22.85 12.23
C TYR A 611 -8.24 23.55 10.88
N GLU A 612 -7.85 24.81 10.82
CA GLU A 612 -7.94 25.63 9.63
C GLU A 612 -6.58 26.19 9.26
N ILE A 613 -6.28 26.13 7.95
CA ILE A 613 -5.11 26.79 7.34
C ILE A 613 -5.64 27.80 6.34
N VAL A 614 -5.20 29.05 6.45
CA VAL A 614 -5.55 30.12 5.50
C VAL A 614 -4.35 30.42 4.61
N ALA A 615 -4.50 30.18 3.31
CA ALA A 615 -3.52 30.57 2.30
C ALA A 615 -3.94 31.88 1.62
N GLY A 616 -3.07 32.88 1.64
CA GLY A 616 -3.36 34.21 1.11
C GLY A 616 -3.33 34.27 -0.42
N SER A 617 -2.45 33.49 -1.04
CA SER A 617 -2.36 33.30 -2.50
C SER A 617 -2.52 31.82 -2.85
N GLU A 618 -2.40 31.47 -4.14
CA GLU A 618 -2.42 30.07 -4.55
C GLU A 618 -1.21 29.33 -3.97
N PRO A 619 -1.41 28.33 -3.11
CA PRO A 619 -0.31 27.65 -2.44
C PRO A 619 0.32 26.57 -3.32
N GLU A 620 1.62 26.39 -3.19
CA GLU A 620 2.33 25.22 -3.66
C GLU A 620 2.67 24.35 -2.45
N ASP A 621 2.03 23.19 -2.33
CA ASP A 621 2.26 22.25 -1.23
C ASP A 621 3.69 21.70 -1.26
N VAL A 622 4.36 21.68 -0.10
CA VAL A 622 5.75 21.19 0.05
C VAL A 622 5.78 19.92 0.85
N SER A 623 5.27 19.93 2.10
CA SER A 623 5.29 18.77 2.97
C SER A 623 4.17 18.79 4.01
N VAL A 624 3.77 17.59 4.42
CA VAL A 624 3.00 17.34 5.63
C VAL A 624 3.76 16.39 6.54
N GLU A 625 3.88 16.77 7.81
CA GLU A 625 4.56 15.99 8.85
C GLU A 625 3.59 15.67 9.98
N ILE A 626 3.61 14.42 10.44
CA ILE A 626 2.88 13.96 11.62
C ILE A 626 3.92 13.36 12.57
N SER A 627 3.91 13.81 13.83
CA SER A 627 4.83 13.29 14.84
C SER A 627 4.13 13.03 16.17
N VAL A 628 4.61 12.01 16.87
CA VAL A 628 4.26 11.73 18.27
C VAL A 628 5.50 12.07 19.10
N PRO A 629 5.43 13.15 19.90
CA PRO A 629 6.57 13.58 20.70
C PRO A 629 7.07 12.46 21.63
N SER A 630 8.37 12.43 21.84
CA SER A 630 9.01 11.58 22.84
C SER A 630 8.55 11.96 24.25
N ASP A 631 8.55 11.00 25.16
CA ASP A 631 8.31 11.27 26.57
C ASP A 631 9.56 11.88 27.20
N ASP A 632 9.51 13.16 27.50
CA ASP A 632 10.62 13.88 28.15
C ASP A 632 10.85 13.50 29.60
N GLY A 633 10.03 12.58 30.16
CA GLY A 633 10.14 12.12 31.54
C GLY A 633 9.83 13.20 32.58
N LYS A 634 9.02 14.23 32.22
CA LYS A 634 8.58 15.31 33.11
C LYS A 634 7.17 15.08 33.64
#